data_d633d68f0bae0673c662b63eb1ee0c81
#
_entry.id   d633d68f0bae0673c662b63eb1ee0c81
#
_cell.length_a   1.000
_cell.length_b   1.000
_cell.length_c   1.000
_cell.angle_alpha   90.00
_cell.angle_beta   90.00
_cell.angle_gamma   90.00
#
_symmetry.space_group_name_H-M   'P 1'
#
loop_
_entity.id
_entity.type
_entity.pdbx_description
1 polymer ?
#
loop_
_entity_poly.entity_id
_entity_poly.type
_entity_poly.pdbx_seq_one_letter_code
_entity_poly.pdbx_strand_id
1 'polypeptide(L)'
;MKHVLPAAVAAVAVALAGGIAGCTAGSSPGSTAAPVTSSGPAAAGTKLSWHACNNQGAQLRCASLKVPLDYAHPGGRKITLALSEVPATAPPSKRQGIMLVNPGGPGGSGLNLAASVADGLDPNVAAEYDIVGFDTRGVGDSVPSMHCDPSFFSRARPDYIPASAAAEQTLINRAKAYAADCKKKYSWLLPFMTTKDIARDMDSIRAAMGQQKLSYFAYSYGTYIGQVYATLFPNRVHRMVLDSTVGPAGVWWADNLDQDYAFQGRIQAFFAWVAKYNDVYHLGSTAQQVSRNWYQARNQLKAHPVPGPSGQPLIGPDEWDDTFLIGGYDNGYWPGLASAFAAYLHGGATSELVTQYQQEGVQNENEFAVYNAVECSDVNWPRSWATWNSATRKVYKTAPFEAWDNTWFNAACAFWPVKGPAKPMQIKGSAGLPGILMLQGTLDAATPYAGALAAHRALPSSRMVVVKGGGNHGQSLADPPNSCVNGYLNRYLASGALPQGPGPVSATCPNLPNPTPAG
;
A
#
# COMPACT_ATOMS: atom_id res chain seq x y z
N MET A 1 -12.73 17.98 24.02
CA MET A 1 -12.50 17.79 22.59
C MET A 1 -11.31 16.86 22.47
N LYS A 2 -11.56 15.62 22.12
CA LYS A 2 -10.50 14.60 21.99
C LYS A 2 -10.07 14.61 20.52
N HIS A 3 -8.87 15.11 20.26
CA HIS A 3 -8.25 14.98 18.94
C HIS A 3 -7.84 13.52 18.74
N VAL A 4 -8.53 12.83 17.83
CA VAL A 4 -8.09 11.54 17.31
C VAL A 4 -7.14 11.88 16.18
N LEU A 5 -5.85 11.65 16.38
CA LEU A 5 -4.82 11.75 15.35
C LEU A 5 -5.05 10.63 14.30
N PRO A 6 -4.89 10.91 13.01
CA PRO A 6 -4.78 9.85 12.02
C PRO A 6 -3.55 9.00 12.33
N ALA A 7 -3.63 7.71 12.02
CA ALA A 7 -2.58 6.74 12.34
C ALA A 7 -1.27 7.10 11.62
N ALA A 8 -0.44 7.88 12.28
CA ALA A 8 0.94 8.09 11.86
C ALA A 8 1.73 6.81 12.11
N VAL A 9 2.39 6.31 11.09
CA VAL A 9 3.39 5.24 11.20
C VAL A 9 4.60 5.80 11.94
N ALA A 10 4.66 5.59 13.26
CA ALA A 10 5.82 5.97 14.06
C ALA A 10 6.89 4.88 13.96
N ALA A 11 8.00 5.20 13.33
CA ALA A 11 9.21 4.40 13.34
C ALA A 11 9.90 4.54 14.71
N VAL A 12 10.01 3.44 15.46
CA VAL A 12 10.90 3.32 16.63
C VAL A 12 12.13 2.52 16.23
N ALA A 13 13.28 3.17 16.27
CA ALA A 13 14.58 2.55 16.09
C ALA A 13 15.00 1.84 17.40
N VAL A 14 15.26 0.53 17.35
CA VAL A 14 16.02 -0.18 18.38
C VAL A 14 17.16 -0.92 17.71
N ALA A 15 18.38 -0.52 18.08
CA ALA A 15 19.62 -1.20 17.72
C ALA A 15 19.86 -2.35 18.71
N LEU A 16 20.27 -3.51 18.24
CA LEU A 16 21.13 -4.43 19.00
C LEU A 16 21.85 -5.46 18.12
N ALA A 17 23.04 -5.75 18.55
CA ALA A 17 24.15 -6.39 17.88
C ALA A 17 24.16 -7.93 17.95
N GLY A 18 24.82 -8.54 16.98
CA GLY A 18 25.78 -9.62 17.23
C GLY A 18 25.36 -11.07 16.98
N GLY A 19 26.13 -11.75 16.15
CA GLY A 19 26.26 -13.21 16.19
C GLY A 19 26.52 -13.88 14.84
N ILE A 20 27.77 -14.08 14.51
CA ILE A 20 28.29 -14.82 13.35
C ILE A 20 28.37 -16.31 13.68
N ALA A 21 27.91 -17.17 12.80
CA ALA A 21 28.52 -18.51 12.62
C ALA A 21 28.19 -19.05 11.23
N GLY A 22 29.24 -19.40 10.48
CA GLY A 22 29.16 -19.92 9.12
C GLY A 22 29.05 -21.45 9.09
N CYS A 23 28.84 -21.96 7.90
CA CYS A 23 29.44 -23.10 7.22
C CYS A 23 28.57 -23.78 6.18
N THR A 24 29.08 -23.75 5.03
CA THR A 24 29.41 -24.71 3.96
C THR A 24 28.31 -25.27 3.05
N ALA A 25 28.71 -25.26 1.79
CA ALA A 25 27.99 -25.60 0.58
C ALA A 25 27.82 -27.11 0.34
N GLY A 26 26.79 -27.45 -0.42
CA GLY A 26 26.62 -28.76 -1.07
C GLY A 26 25.72 -28.62 -2.30
N SER A 27 26.21 -29.05 -3.44
CA SER A 27 25.70 -28.89 -4.79
C SER A 27 24.78 -30.01 -5.27
N SER A 28 23.68 -29.63 -5.97
CA SER A 28 23.02 -30.22 -7.17
C SER A 28 22.53 -31.69 -7.16
N PRO A 29 21.67 -32.14 -8.07
CA PRO A 29 21.16 -31.62 -9.35
C PRO A 29 19.63 -31.67 -9.56
N GLY A 30 19.19 -31.14 -10.72
CA GLY A 30 17.82 -30.91 -11.14
C GLY A 30 16.90 -32.13 -11.32
N SER A 31 15.61 -31.85 -11.26
CA SER A 31 14.56 -32.77 -11.64
C SER A 31 13.34 -32.02 -12.23
N THR A 32 12.77 -32.65 -13.21
CA THR A 32 11.67 -32.29 -14.10
C THR A 32 10.34 -32.07 -13.37
N ALA A 33 9.56 -31.08 -13.81
CA ALA A 33 8.25 -30.74 -13.28
C ALA A 33 7.19 -31.79 -13.59
N ALA A 34 6.47 -32.24 -12.55
CA ALA A 34 5.23 -33.01 -12.62
C ALA A 34 4.03 -32.11 -12.27
N PRO A 35 2.79 -32.44 -12.72
CA PRO A 35 1.63 -31.57 -12.59
C PRO A 35 1.16 -31.42 -11.13
N VAL A 36 0.81 -30.18 -10.76
CA VAL A 36 0.38 -29.79 -9.41
C VAL A 36 -1.01 -30.37 -9.11
N THR A 37 -1.06 -31.43 -8.33
CA THR A 37 -2.25 -31.86 -7.62
C THR A 37 -2.45 -30.99 -6.38
N SER A 38 -3.72 -30.70 -6.07
CA SER A 38 -4.18 -29.87 -4.97
C SER A 38 -3.45 -30.20 -3.65
N SER A 39 -2.73 -29.23 -3.11
CA SER A 39 -2.07 -29.31 -1.80
C SER A 39 -3.12 -29.49 -0.70
N GLY A 40 -2.93 -30.52 0.13
CA GLY A 40 -3.71 -30.79 1.31
C GLY A 40 -3.67 -29.65 2.34
N PRO A 41 -4.56 -29.70 3.35
CA PRO A 41 -4.69 -28.64 4.34
C PRO A 41 -3.39 -28.42 5.11
N ALA A 42 -3.08 -27.15 5.40
CA ALA A 42 -2.08 -26.81 6.40
C ALA A 42 -2.35 -27.60 7.68
N ALA A 43 -1.31 -28.12 8.32
CA ALA A 43 -1.42 -28.99 9.48
C ALA A 43 -2.36 -28.37 10.53
N ALA A 44 -3.51 -29.00 10.75
CA ALA A 44 -4.39 -28.68 11.86
C ALA A 44 -3.60 -28.95 13.16
N GLY A 45 -3.37 -27.90 13.98
CA GLY A 45 -2.76 -28.12 15.28
C GLY A 45 -1.95 -26.99 15.91
N THR A 46 -1.62 -25.92 15.22
CA THR A 46 -0.92 -24.81 15.88
C THR A 46 -1.92 -23.86 16.51
N LYS A 47 -2.20 -24.04 17.81
CA LYS A 47 -3.04 -23.11 18.58
C LYS A 47 -2.28 -21.81 18.75
N LEU A 48 -2.86 -20.67 18.33
CA LEU A 48 -2.27 -19.34 18.54
C LEU A 48 -2.25 -19.02 20.03
N SER A 49 -1.12 -18.47 20.49
CA SER A 49 -0.98 -17.95 21.86
C SER A 49 -1.11 -16.44 21.82
N TRP A 50 -2.25 -15.94 22.22
CA TRP A 50 -2.55 -14.52 22.31
C TRP A 50 -2.03 -13.91 23.60
N HIS A 51 -1.42 -12.73 23.53
CA HIS A 51 -0.92 -11.93 24.65
C HIS A 51 -1.22 -10.45 24.39
N ALA A 52 -1.09 -9.59 25.40
CA ALA A 52 -1.24 -8.15 25.21
C ALA A 52 -0.14 -7.63 24.26
N CYS A 53 -0.51 -6.77 23.30
CA CYS A 53 0.46 -6.13 22.42
C CYS A 53 1.31 -5.12 23.20
N ASN A 54 2.62 -5.09 22.93
CA ASN A 54 3.50 -4.06 23.45
C ASN A 54 3.21 -2.74 22.72
N ASN A 55 2.99 -1.66 23.49
CA ASN A 55 2.81 -0.27 23.00
C ASN A 55 1.58 0.00 22.12
N GLN A 56 0.59 -0.88 22.09
CA GLN A 56 -0.64 -0.68 21.32
C GLN A 56 -1.83 -0.67 22.28
N GLY A 57 -2.85 0.15 21.98
CA GLY A 57 -3.99 0.40 22.87
C GLY A 57 -4.60 -0.84 23.54
N ALA A 58 -5.28 -0.67 24.67
CA ALA A 58 -5.74 -1.72 25.57
C ALA A 58 -6.66 -2.81 24.97
N GLN A 59 -7.08 -2.66 23.71
CA GLN A 59 -8.00 -3.61 23.05
C GLN A 59 -7.31 -4.64 22.16
N LEU A 60 -6.02 -4.45 21.81
CA LEU A 60 -5.30 -5.35 20.90
C LEU A 60 -4.62 -6.50 21.63
N ARG A 61 -4.81 -7.70 21.11
CA ARG A 61 -4.03 -8.89 21.45
C ARG A 61 -3.09 -9.23 20.30
N CYS A 62 -1.89 -9.68 20.63
CA CYS A 62 -0.86 -10.06 19.65
C CYS A 62 -0.57 -11.56 19.71
N ALA A 63 -0.23 -12.12 18.55
CA ALA A 63 0.24 -13.49 18.42
C ALA A 63 1.24 -13.60 17.28
N SER A 64 1.90 -14.75 17.18
CA SER A 64 2.73 -15.08 16.04
C SER A 64 2.36 -16.44 15.46
N LEU A 65 2.46 -16.56 14.12
CA LEU A 65 2.16 -17.78 13.39
C LEU A 65 3.34 -18.19 12.51
N LYS A 66 3.86 -19.41 12.71
CA LYS A 66 4.83 -19.99 11.79
C LYS A 66 4.14 -20.55 10.56
N VAL A 67 4.53 -20.09 9.37
CA VAL A 67 4.03 -20.55 8.07
C VAL A 67 5.16 -21.10 7.21
N PRO A 68 4.88 -21.97 6.23
CA PRO A 68 5.90 -22.42 5.29
C PRO A 68 6.46 -21.23 4.50
N LEU A 69 7.78 -21.18 4.33
CA LEU A 69 8.40 -20.29 3.35
C LEU A 69 7.94 -20.66 1.94
N ASP A 70 8.02 -21.93 1.62
CA ASP A 70 7.59 -22.53 0.35
C ASP A 70 6.41 -23.46 0.57
N TYR A 71 5.26 -23.11 0.05
CA TYR A 71 4.05 -23.92 0.15
C TYR A 71 4.05 -25.19 -0.71
N ALA A 72 5.01 -25.32 -1.64
CA ALA A 72 5.25 -26.59 -2.36
C ALA A 72 6.00 -27.59 -1.48
N HIS A 73 6.77 -27.09 -0.49
CA HIS A 73 7.55 -27.89 0.45
C HIS A 73 7.25 -27.49 1.91
N PRO A 74 6.04 -27.74 2.43
CA PRO A 74 5.57 -27.20 3.72
C PRO A 74 6.33 -27.73 4.94
N GLY A 75 7.07 -28.82 4.81
CA GLY A 75 7.98 -29.35 5.83
C GLY A 75 9.33 -28.65 5.90
N GLY A 76 9.65 -27.78 4.95
CA GLY A 76 10.92 -27.06 4.86
C GLY A 76 11.02 -25.87 5.81
N ARG A 77 11.82 -24.86 5.40
CA ARG A 77 12.00 -23.62 6.15
C ARG A 77 10.66 -22.93 6.40
N LYS A 78 10.54 -22.33 7.58
CA LYS A 78 9.37 -21.51 7.96
C LYS A 78 9.78 -20.08 8.21
N ILE A 79 8.82 -19.18 8.05
CA ILE A 79 8.85 -17.79 8.48
C ILE A 79 7.79 -17.59 9.56
N THR A 80 7.82 -16.45 10.26
CA THR A 80 6.86 -16.14 11.31
C THR A 80 6.10 -14.89 10.91
N LEU A 81 4.78 -14.95 10.92
CA LEU A 81 3.90 -13.79 10.73
C LEU A 81 3.54 -13.21 12.09
N ALA A 82 3.58 -11.89 12.21
CA ALA A 82 3.02 -11.17 13.35
C ALA A 82 1.53 -10.93 13.12
N LEU A 83 0.74 -11.12 14.15
CA LEU A 83 -0.72 -10.98 14.15
C LEU A 83 -1.16 -10.07 15.29
N SER A 84 -2.20 -9.29 15.06
CA SER A 84 -2.96 -8.56 16.07
C SER A 84 -4.43 -8.92 15.98
N GLU A 85 -5.19 -8.72 17.05
CA GLU A 85 -6.62 -9.04 17.07
C GLU A 85 -7.40 -8.11 17.99
N VAL A 86 -8.51 -7.59 17.50
CA VAL A 86 -9.62 -7.06 18.31
C VAL A 86 -10.67 -8.16 18.41
N PRO A 87 -10.88 -8.79 19.59
CA PRO A 87 -11.79 -9.93 19.72
C PRO A 87 -13.26 -9.53 19.58
N ALA A 88 -14.06 -10.41 18.98
CA ALA A 88 -15.52 -10.27 18.94
C ALA A 88 -16.12 -10.23 20.35
N THR A 89 -17.00 -9.26 20.60
CA THR A 89 -17.70 -9.09 21.88
C THR A 89 -19.17 -9.50 21.83
N ALA A 90 -19.74 -9.71 20.64
CA ALA A 90 -21.11 -10.19 20.49
C ALA A 90 -21.30 -11.60 21.03
N PRO A 91 -22.54 -11.96 21.44
CA PRO A 91 -22.87 -13.33 21.81
C PRO A 91 -22.49 -14.34 20.72
N PRO A 92 -22.08 -15.57 21.05
CA PRO A 92 -21.62 -16.57 20.08
C PRO A 92 -22.55 -16.80 18.88
N SER A 93 -23.87 -16.72 19.09
CA SER A 93 -24.88 -16.91 18.04
C SER A 93 -24.90 -15.76 16.98
N LYS A 94 -24.28 -14.61 17.27
CA LYS A 94 -24.19 -13.46 16.35
C LYS A 94 -22.82 -13.31 15.71
N ARG A 95 -21.82 -14.07 16.17
CA ARG A 95 -20.45 -13.94 15.66
C ARG A 95 -20.34 -14.42 14.22
N GLN A 96 -19.66 -13.63 13.41
CA GLN A 96 -19.44 -13.86 11.98
C GLN A 96 -18.08 -14.56 11.69
N GLY A 97 -17.31 -14.88 12.75
CA GLY A 97 -15.95 -15.43 12.62
C GLY A 97 -14.87 -14.36 12.45
N ILE A 98 -13.75 -14.75 11.84
CA ILE A 98 -12.63 -13.82 11.65
C ILE A 98 -12.84 -12.90 10.44
N MET A 99 -12.33 -11.67 10.58
CA MET A 99 -12.13 -10.73 9.48
C MET A 99 -10.66 -10.31 9.42
N LEU A 100 -9.92 -10.80 8.42
CA LEU A 100 -8.56 -10.33 8.19
C LEU A 100 -8.59 -8.95 7.55
N VAL A 101 -7.68 -8.07 7.97
CA VAL A 101 -7.56 -6.71 7.43
C VAL A 101 -6.15 -6.45 6.89
N ASN A 102 -6.04 -5.68 5.79
CA ASN A 102 -4.76 -5.34 5.18
C ASN A 102 -4.79 -3.93 4.58
N PRO A 103 -3.80 -3.07 4.91
CA PRO A 103 -3.75 -1.68 4.43
C PRO A 103 -3.30 -1.55 2.97
N GLY A 104 -2.57 -2.51 2.45
CA GLY A 104 -1.94 -2.45 1.12
C GLY A 104 -0.44 -2.19 1.19
N GLY A 105 0.03 -1.30 0.40
CA GLY A 105 1.41 -1.00 0.06
C GLY A 105 1.73 -1.51 -1.35
N PRO A 106 2.42 -2.68 -1.54
CA PRO A 106 2.84 -3.73 -0.61
C PRO A 106 3.77 -3.23 0.50
N GLY A 107 3.73 -3.91 1.66
CA GLY A 107 4.69 -3.63 2.74
C GLY A 107 4.12 -2.86 3.94
N GLY A 108 2.91 -2.32 3.83
CA GLY A 108 2.23 -1.68 4.95
C GLY A 108 1.93 -2.66 6.08
N SER A 109 2.20 -2.26 7.35
CA SER A 109 1.88 -3.05 8.53
C SER A 109 0.36 -3.10 8.76
N GLY A 110 -0.16 -4.32 8.94
CA GLY A 110 -1.58 -4.55 9.22
C GLY A 110 -1.93 -4.55 10.70
N LEU A 111 -0.96 -4.51 11.61
CA LEU A 111 -1.22 -4.75 13.03
C LEU A 111 -2.15 -3.70 13.66
N ASN A 112 -1.90 -2.41 13.41
CA ASN A 112 -2.75 -1.35 13.93
C ASN A 112 -4.09 -1.21 13.18
N LEU A 113 -4.14 -1.69 11.93
CA LEU A 113 -5.36 -1.58 11.12
C LEU A 113 -6.54 -2.32 11.75
N ALA A 114 -6.29 -3.41 12.50
CA ALA A 114 -7.35 -4.13 13.20
C ALA A 114 -8.14 -3.22 14.16
N ALA A 115 -7.43 -2.39 14.95
CA ALA A 115 -8.06 -1.42 15.84
C ALA A 115 -8.78 -0.31 15.05
N SER A 116 -8.11 0.27 14.05
CA SER A 116 -8.71 1.34 13.22
C SER A 116 -9.99 0.89 12.53
N VAL A 117 -10.03 -0.33 12.01
CA VAL A 117 -11.24 -0.90 11.39
C VAL A 117 -12.33 -1.16 12.43
N ALA A 118 -11.96 -1.69 13.61
CA ALA A 118 -12.92 -1.90 14.69
C ALA A 118 -13.57 -0.60 15.16
N ASP A 119 -12.78 0.46 15.29
CA ASP A 119 -13.25 1.78 15.74
C ASP A 119 -14.09 2.51 14.67
N GLY A 120 -13.78 2.28 13.38
CA GLY A 120 -14.47 2.93 12.27
C GLY A 120 -15.79 2.28 11.83
N LEU A 121 -15.99 0.99 12.16
CA LEU A 121 -17.22 0.27 11.85
C LEU A 121 -18.37 0.66 12.82
N ASP A 122 -19.62 0.36 12.40
CA ASP A 122 -20.73 0.35 13.36
C ASP A 122 -20.38 -0.60 14.52
N PRO A 123 -20.52 -0.14 15.79
CA PRO A 123 -20.13 -0.96 16.94
C PRO A 123 -20.77 -2.34 17.01
N ASN A 124 -22.03 -2.49 16.54
CA ASN A 124 -22.69 -3.79 16.48
C ASN A 124 -22.05 -4.70 15.44
N VAL A 125 -21.61 -4.13 14.31
CA VAL A 125 -20.94 -4.90 13.24
C VAL A 125 -19.54 -5.29 13.69
N ALA A 126 -18.77 -4.36 14.26
CA ALA A 126 -17.42 -4.65 14.79
C ALA A 126 -17.48 -5.76 15.87
N ALA A 127 -18.46 -5.70 16.76
CA ALA A 127 -18.65 -6.70 17.82
C ALA A 127 -18.86 -8.15 17.31
N GLU A 128 -19.31 -8.31 16.08
CA GLU A 128 -19.59 -9.63 15.49
C GLU A 128 -18.36 -10.34 14.92
N TYR A 129 -17.21 -9.65 14.79
CA TYR A 129 -16.00 -10.19 14.17
C TYR A 129 -14.82 -10.25 15.14
N ASP A 130 -14.04 -11.31 15.07
CA ASP A 130 -12.64 -11.25 15.48
C ASP A 130 -11.85 -10.56 14.37
N ILE A 131 -11.53 -9.26 14.56
CA ILE A 131 -10.85 -8.44 13.54
C ILE A 131 -9.35 -8.63 13.69
N VAL A 132 -8.71 -9.23 12.67
CA VAL A 132 -7.32 -9.67 12.73
C VAL A 132 -6.47 -8.90 11.73
N GLY A 133 -5.54 -8.11 12.26
CA GLY A 133 -4.45 -7.51 11.50
C GLY A 133 -3.28 -8.48 11.38
N PHE A 134 -2.49 -8.34 10.32
CA PHE A 134 -1.29 -9.13 10.16
C PHE A 134 -0.25 -8.39 9.32
N ASP A 135 1.00 -8.54 9.75
CA ASP A 135 2.14 -8.17 8.92
C ASP A 135 2.40 -9.29 7.92
N THR A 136 2.38 -8.98 6.64
CA THR A 136 2.69 -9.96 5.60
C THR A 136 4.16 -10.39 5.71
N ARG A 137 4.54 -11.44 4.97
CA ARG A 137 5.95 -11.90 4.95
C ARG A 137 6.89 -10.73 4.64
N GLY A 138 7.91 -10.55 5.46
CA GLY A 138 8.92 -9.49 5.34
C GLY A 138 8.56 -8.15 5.99
N VAL A 139 7.31 -7.94 6.39
CA VAL A 139 6.81 -6.67 6.95
C VAL A 139 6.99 -6.61 8.46
N GLY A 140 7.36 -5.45 8.95
CA GLY A 140 7.23 -5.03 10.34
C GLY A 140 7.74 -6.04 11.36
N ASP A 141 6.85 -6.54 12.20
CA ASP A 141 7.15 -7.50 13.26
C ASP A 141 7.16 -8.98 12.77
N SER A 142 6.86 -9.24 11.49
CA SER A 142 7.05 -10.55 10.90
C SER A 142 8.55 -10.90 10.77
N VAL A 143 8.89 -12.20 10.94
CA VAL A 143 10.29 -12.64 10.93
C VAL A 143 10.57 -13.52 9.72
N PRO A 144 11.53 -13.11 8.84
CA PRO A 144 12.35 -11.92 8.98
C PRO A 144 11.61 -10.65 8.61
N SER A 145 11.94 -9.52 9.24
CA SER A 145 11.67 -8.20 8.72
C SER A 145 12.69 -7.86 7.64
N MET A 146 12.25 -7.35 6.49
CA MET A 146 13.15 -7.09 5.36
C MET A 146 13.73 -5.67 5.41
N HIS A 147 15.05 -5.58 5.34
CA HIS A 147 15.78 -4.32 5.20
C HIS A 147 16.95 -4.53 4.24
N CYS A 148 16.78 -4.07 2.99
CA CYS A 148 17.81 -4.23 1.96
C CYS A 148 18.97 -3.24 2.17
N ASP A 149 18.66 -1.97 2.27
CA ASP A 149 19.58 -0.88 2.59
C ASP A 149 18.88 0.16 3.48
N PRO A 150 19.01 0.10 4.81
CA PRO A 150 18.39 1.06 5.73
C PRO A 150 18.79 2.52 5.49
N SER A 151 19.85 2.77 4.71
CA SER A 151 20.31 4.11 4.36
C SER A 151 19.75 4.63 3.02
N PHE A 152 18.97 3.83 2.29
CA PHE A 152 18.51 4.16 0.94
C PHE A 152 17.77 5.50 0.85
N PHE A 153 16.94 5.81 1.84
CA PHE A 153 16.24 7.09 1.95
C PHE A 153 16.97 8.10 2.85
N SER A 154 18.25 7.88 3.15
CA SER A 154 19.04 8.88 3.82
C SER A 154 19.18 10.13 2.94
N ARG A 155 19.42 11.25 3.60
CA ARG A 155 19.40 12.61 3.05
C ARG A 155 20.35 12.82 1.87
N ALA A 156 20.12 13.93 1.14
CA ALA A 156 20.88 14.32 -0.05
C ALA A 156 20.78 13.31 -1.20
N ARG A 157 19.58 12.82 -1.44
CA ARG A 157 19.31 11.99 -2.62
C ARG A 157 19.52 12.78 -3.92
N PRO A 158 19.90 12.10 -5.02
CA PRO A 158 19.97 12.74 -6.33
C PRO A 158 18.56 13.13 -6.81
N ASP A 159 18.41 14.31 -7.40
CA ASP A 159 17.14 14.77 -7.97
C ASP A 159 16.51 13.71 -8.90
N TYR A 160 15.26 13.34 -8.63
CA TYR A 160 14.49 12.37 -9.43
C TYR A 160 14.42 12.76 -10.91
N ILE A 161 14.41 14.07 -11.25
CA ILE A 161 14.43 14.55 -12.63
C ILE A 161 15.88 14.67 -13.09
N PRO A 162 16.43 13.69 -13.85
CA PRO A 162 17.84 13.69 -14.20
C PRO A 162 18.16 14.79 -15.21
N ALA A 163 19.04 15.72 -14.81
CA ALA A 163 19.46 16.84 -15.65
C ALA A 163 20.46 16.44 -16.75
N SER A 164 21.05 15.26 -16.68
CA SER A 164 22.04 14.74 -17.62
C SER A 164 22.08 13.22 -17.66
N ALA A 165 22.70 12.63 -18.66
CA ALA A 165 22.95 11.20 -18.72
C ALA A 165 23.78 10.69 -17.53
N ALA A 166 24.69 11.49 -17.00
CA ALA A 166 25.48 11.14 -15.82
C ALA A 166 24.61 11.10 -14.56
N ALA A 167 23.70 12.08 -14.39
CA ALA A 167 22.74 12.09 -13.29
C ALA A 167 21.79 10.88 -13.37
N GLU A 168 21.27 10.57 -14.56
CA GLU A 168 20.44 9.39 -14.81
C GLU A 168 21.21 8.08 -14.47
N GLN A 169 22.48 7.99 -14.87
CA GLN A 169 23.32 6.83 -14.55
C GLN A 169 23.55 6.66 -13.04
N THR A 170 23.65 7.76 -12.30
CA THR A 170 23.73 7.72 -10.82
C THR A 170 22.48 7.08 -10.22
N LEU A 171 21.29 7.47 -10.65
CA LEU A 171 20.03 6.90 -10.19
C LEU A 171 19.88 5.41 -10.59
N ILE A 172 20.28 5.07 -11.82
CA ILE A 172 20.35 3.67 -12.27
C ILE A 172 21.25 2.83 -11.35
N ASN A 173 22.42 3.37 -11.00
CA ASN A 173 23.36 2.67 -10.13
C ASN A 173 22.80 2.49 -8.71
N ARG A 174 22.06 3.46 -8.19
CA ARG A 174 21.33 3.32 -6.90
C ARG A 174 20.33 2.17 -6.97
N ALA A 175 19.49 2.12 -7.99
CA ALA A 175 18.51 1.04 -8.17
C ALA A 175 19.17 -0.35 -8.30
N LYS A 176 20.30 -0.44 -9.04
CA LYS A 176 21.09 -1.67 -9.14
C LYS A 176 21.69 -2.09 -7.80
N ALA A 177 22.24 -1.14 -7.05
CA ALA A 177 22.82 -1.41 -5.74
C ALA A 177 21.77 -1.94 -4.78
N TYR A 178 20.59 -1.30 -4.73
CA TYR A 178 19.49 -1.73 -3.88
C TYR A 178 19.04 -3.16 -4.20
N ALA A 179 18.83 -3.50 -5.47
CA ALA A 179 18.49 -4.86 -5.90
C ALA A 179 19.60 -5.88 -5.52
N ALA A 180 20.88 -5.48 -5.59
CA ALA A 180 22.01 -6.31 -5.19
C ALA A 180 22.06 -6.53 -3.67
N ASP A 181 21.76 -5.51 -2.88
CA ASP A 181 21.71 -5.60 -1.41
C ASP A 181 20.57 -6.50 -0.95
N CYS A 182 19.37 -6.37 -1.55
CA CYS A 182 18.27 -7.31 -1.34
C CYS A 182 18.69 -8.75 -1.67
N LYS A 183 19.34 -8.98 -2.81
CA LYS A 183 19.86 -10.30 -3.19
C LYS A 183 20.84 -10.84 -2.16
N LYS A 184 21.80 -10.02 -1.72
CA LYS A 184 22.84 -10.42 -0.78
C LYS A 184 22.26 -10.90 0.56
N LYS A 185 21.24 -10.20 1.07
CA LYS A 185 20.64 -10.49 2.37
C LYS A 185 19.55 -11.57 2.30
N TYR A 186 18.74 -11.56 1.24
CA TYR A 186 17.48 -12.29 1.19
C TYR A 186 17.28 -13.18 -0.04
N SER A 187 18.36 -13.61 -0.74
CA SER A 187 18.26 -14.49 -1.93
C SER A 187 17.39 -15.74 -1.69
N TRP A 188 17.35 -16.25 -0.46
CA TRP A 188 16.55 -17.40 -0.05
C TRP A 188 15.07 -17.09 0.17
N LEU A 189 14.72 -15.83 0.44
CA LEU A 189 13.35 -15.36 0.70
C LEU A 189 12.68 -14.81 -0.55
N LEU A 190 13.43 -14.04 -1.37
CA LEU A 190 12.91 -13.31 -2.52
C LEU A 190 12.05 -14.13 -3.49
N PRO A 191 12.33 -15.41 -3.82
CA PRO A 191 11.49 -16.21 -4.70
C PRO A 191 10.08 -16.48 -4.16
N PHE A 192 9.87 -16.27 -2.86
CA PHE A 192 8.62 -16.53 -2.14
C PHE A 192 7.92 -15.23 -1.68
N MET A 193 8.45 -14.09 -2.09
CA MET A 193 7.83 -12.77 -1.86
C MET A 193 6.83 -12.49 -2.96
N THR A 194 5.72 -13.24 -2.99
CA THR A 194 4.68 -13.10 -4.01
C THR A 194 3.30 -12.91 -3.38
N THR A 195 2.41 -12.19 -4.05
CA THR A 195 1.00 -12.06 -3.63
C THR A 195 0.32 -13.42 -3.49
N LYS A 196 0.70 -14.39 -4.33
CA LYS A 196 0.19 -15.77 -4.23
C LYS A 196 0.57 -16.46 -2.92
N ASP A 197 1.79 -16.23 -2.43
CA ASP A 197 2.24 -16.81 -1.16
C ASP A 197 1.63 -16.07 0.03
N ILE A 198 1.45 -14.73 -0.06
CA ILE A 198 0.72 -13.94 0.93
C ILE A 198 -0.74 -14.43 1.06
N ALA A 199 -1.42 -14.71 -0.07
CA ALA A 199 -2.77 -15.27 -0.03
C ALA A 199 -2.82 -16.67 0.64
N ARG A 200 -1.77 -17.48 0.51
CA ARG A 200 -1.64 -18.75 1.24
C ARG A 200 -1.34 -18.56 2.71
N ASP A 201 -0.60 -17.49 3.07
CA ASP A 201 -0.41 -17.10 4.47
C ASP A 201 -1.75 -16.76 5.12
N MET A 202 -2.62 -16.00 4.44
CA MET A 202 -3.99 -15.73 4.92
C MET A 202 -4.77 -17.01 5.17
N ASP A 203 -4.65 -18.00 4.28
CA ASP A 203 -5.31 -19.29 4.48
C ASP A 203 -4.74 -20.07 5.66
N SER A 204 -3.44 -19.92 5.93
CA SER A 204 -2.79 -20.49 7.10
C SER A 204 -3.27 -19.82 8.40
N ILE A 205 -3.47 -18.49 8.40
CA ILE A 205 -4.07 -17.74 9.51
C ILE A 205 -5.51 -18.25 9.76
N ARG A 206 -6.33 -18.34 8.70
CA ARG A 206 -7.69 -18.89 8.79
C ARG A 206 -7.70 -20.27 9.46
N ALA A 207 -6.82 -21.16 9.01
CA ALA A 207 -6.73 -22.52 9.55
C ALA A 207 -6.26 -22.55 11.02
N ALA A 208 -5.27 -21.73 11.38
CA ALA A 208 -4.75 -21.59 12.74
C ALA A 208 -5.81 -21.02 13.71
N MET A 209 -6.71 -20.17 13.21
CA MET A 209 -7.88 -19.64 13.93
C MET A 209 -9.06 -20.65 13.99
N GLY A 210 -8.91 -21.85 13.43
CA GLY A 210 -9.96 -22.89 13.42
C GLY A 210 -11.17 -22.56 12.53
N GLN A 211 -11.06 -21.62 11.60
CA GLN A 211 -12.17 -21.15 10.78
C GLN A 211 -12.30 -21.92 9.47
N GLN A 212 -13.51 -22.26 9.07
CA GLN A 212 -13.77 -22.84 7.73
C GLN A 212 -13.68 -21.80 6.63
N LYS A 213 -14.13 -20.58 6.90
CA LYS A 213 -14.12 -19.43 5.99
C LYS A 213 -13.57 -18.22 6.72
N LEU A 214 -13.08 -17.23 5.98
CA LEU A 214 -12.71 -15.92 6.51
C LEU A 214 -13.46 -14.80 5.80
N SER A 215 -13.68 -13.71 6.51
CA SER A 215 -13.99 -12.41 5.91
C SER A 215 -12.70 -11.64 5.69
N TYR A 216 -12.69 -10.76 4.70
CA TYR A 216 -11.53 -9.96 4.36
C TYR A 216 -11.95 -8.52 4.05
N PHE A 217 -11.23 -7.56 4.64
CA PHE A 217 -11.37 -6.14 4.35
C PHE A 217 -10.00 -5.56 4.02
N ALA A 218 -9.88 -4.91 2.89
CA ALA A 218 -8.58 -4.37 2.50
C ALA A 218 -8.68 -3.12 1.64
N TYR A 219 -7.61 -2.33 1.74
CA TYR A 219 -7.35 -1.18 0.89
C TYR A 219 -6.24 -1.46 -0.13
N SER A 220 -6.27 -0.74 -1.27
CA SER A 220 -5.11 -0.62 -2.15
C SER A 220 -4.57 -1.97 -2.64
N TYR A 221 -3.27 -2.17 -2.56
CA TYR A 221 -2.63 -3.48 -2.86
C TYR A 221 -3.29 -4.65 -2.13
N GLY A 222 -3.77 -4.45 -0.90
CA GLY A 222 -4.50 -5.49 -0.16
C GLY A 222 -5.71 -6.02 -0.93
N THR A 223 -6.32 -5.22 -1.81
CA THR A 223 -7.41 -5.66 -2.69
C THR A 223 -6.93 -6.67 -3.73
N TYR A 224 -5.69 -6.55 -4.21
CA TYR A 224 -5.12 -7.56 -5.10
C TYR A 224 -4.82 -8.88 -4.36
N ILE A 225 -4.36 -8.82 -3.11
CA ILE A 225 -4.27 -10.02 -2.26
C ILE A 225 -5.65 -10.68 -2.16
N GLY A 226 -6.71 -9.91 -1.90
CA GLY A 226 -8.09 -10.39 -1.85
C GLY A 226 -8.55 -11.06 -3.14
N GLN A 227 -8.25 -10.48 -4.30
CA GLN A 227 -8.56 -11.03 -5.62
C GLN A 227 -7.83 -12.38 -5.85
N VAL A 228 -6.55 -12.46 -5.48
CA VAL A 228 -5.75 -13.68 -5.56
C VAL A 228 -6.30 -14.75 -4.61
N TYR A 229 -6.64 -14.38 -3.37
CA TYR A 229 -7.26 -15.29 -2.39
C TYR A 229 -8.59 -15.84 -2.88
N ALA A 230 -9.49 -14.97 -3.38
CA ALA A 230 -10.78 -15.36 -3.95
C ALA A 230 -10.65 -16.33 -5.13
N THR A 231 -9.59 -16.14 -5.94
CA THR A 231 -9.29 -17.03 -7.08
C THR A 231 -8.77 -18.40 -6.63
N LEU A 232 -7.88 -18.43 -5.61
CA LEU A 232 -7.26 -19.66 -5.11
C LEU A 232 -8.20 -20.46 -4.18
N PHE A 233 -9.01 -19.77 -3.37
CA PHE A 233 -9.79 -20.34 -2.29
C PHE A 233 -11.25 -19.86 -2.27
N PRO A 234 -12.00 -19.95 -3.39
CA PRO A 234 -13.33 -19.34 -3.49
C PRO A 234 -14.31 -19.85 -2.44
N ASN A 235 -14.22 -21.12 -2.04
CA ASN A 235 -15.08 -21.74 -1.05
C ASN A 235 -14.71 -21.37 0.40
N ARG A 236 -13.58 -20.69 0.61
CA ARG A 236 -13.08 -20.25 1.94
C ARG A 236 -13.37 -18.78 2.23
N VAL A 237 -14.01 -18.06 1.32
CA VAL A 237 -14.47 -16.69 1.52
C VAL A 237 -15.84 -16.71 2.19
N HIS A 238 -16.01 -15.92 3.28
CA HIS A 238 -17.30 -15.60 3.86
C HIS A 238 -17.82 -14.28 3.31
N ARG A 239 -17.11 -13.19 3.55
CA ARG A 239 -17.35 -11.84 3.00
C ARG A 239 -16.04 -11.21 2.56
N MET A 240 -16.10 -10.34 1.57
CA MET A 240 -14.91 -9.67 1.07
C MET A 240 -15.23 -8.23 0.68
N VAL A 241 -14.48 -7.29 1.24
CA VAL A 241 -14.54 -5.86 0.89
C VAL A 241 -13.21 -5.48 0.27
N LEU A 242 -13.28 -4.89 -0.92
CA LEU A 242 -12.13 -4.39 -1.68
C LEU A 242 -12.33 -2.88 -1.88
N ASP A 243 -11.61 -2.08 -1.11
CA ASP A 243 -11.69 -0.62 -1.14
C ASP A 243 -10.48 -0.03 -1.87
N SER A 244 -10.72 0.81 -2.85
CA SER A 244 -9.67 1.36 -3.73
C SER A 244 -8.91 0.24 -4.44
N THR A 245 -9.58 -0.33 -5.44
CA THR A 245 -9.27 -1.66 -5.99
C THR A 245 -8.20 -1.62 -7.08
N VAL A 246 -7.13 -2.38 -6.91
CA VAL A 246 -6.07 -2.61 -7.92
C VAL A 246 -6.61 -3.31 -9.15
N GLY A 247 -6.20 -2.88 -10.33
CA GLY A 247 -6.50 -3.49 -11.62
C GLY A 247 -5.67 -4.76 -11.86
N PRO A 248 -6.27 -5.97 -11.98
CA PRO A 248 -5.49 -7.20 -12.04
C PRO A 248 -4.77 -7.43 -13.38
N ALA A 249 -5.11 -6.68 -14.42
CA ALA A 249 -4.55 -6.87 -15.76
C ALA A 249 -3.25 -6.09 -15.99
N GLY A 250 -3.05 -4.99 -15.25
CA GLY A 250 -1.90 -4.09 -15.38
C GLY A 250 -0.74 -4.38 -14.45
N VAL A 251 -0.92 -5.34 -13.55
CA VAL A 251 0.03 -5.72 -12.51
C VAL A 251 1.41 -6.08 -13.10
N TRP A 252 2.48 -5.30 -12.84
CA TRP A 252 2.48 -4.03 -12.10
C TRP A 252 2.88 -2.86 -13.01
N TRP A 253 3.65 -3.13 -14.06
CA TRP A 253 4.24 -2.12 -14.94
C TRP A 253 3.22 -1.16 -15.56
N ALA A 254 2.10 -1.68 -16.05
CA ALA A 254 1.10 -0.83 -16.69
C ALA A 254 0.31 -0.02 -15.65
N ASP A 255 -0.03 -0.63 -14.50
CA ASP A 255 -0.74 0.05 -13.42
C ASP A 255 0.08 1.23 -12.87
N ASN A 256 1.41 1.07 -12.71
CA ASN A 256 2.30 2.16 -12.29
C ASN A 256 2.34 3.33 -13.28
N LEU A 257 2.35 3.05 -14.58
CA LEU A 257 2.27 4.11 -15.59
C LEU A 257 0.89 4.81 -15.62
N ASP A 258 -0.19 4.09 -15.32
CA ASP A 258 -1.52 4.67 -15.22
C ASP A 258 -1.67 5.56 -13.97
N GLN A 259 -0.98 5.21 -12.87
CA GLN A 259 -0.89 6.03 -11.66
C GLN A 259 -0.28 7.41 -11.96
N ASP A 260 0.80 7.50 -12.73
CA ASP A 260 1.45 8.78 -13.07
C ASP A 260 0.45 9.79 -13.65
N TYR A 261 -0.44 9.34 -14.57
CA TYR A 261 -1.47 10.22 -15.14
C TYR A 261 -2.55 10.58 -14.12
N ALA A 262 -2.91 9.66 -13.26
CA ALA A 262 -3.94 9.88 -12.24
C ALA A 262 -3.44 10.84 -11.14
N PHE A 263 -2.22 10.68 -10.66
CA PHE A 263 -1.60 11.60 -9.69
C PHE A 263 -1.38 12.99 -10.29
N GLN A 264 -1.04 13.10 -11.59
CA GLN A 264 -1.03 14.39 -12.27
C GLN A 264 -2.40 15.09 -12.19
N GLY A 265 -3.49 14.35 -12.33
CA GLY A 265 -4.84 14.88 -12.14
C GLY A 265 -5.08 15.38 -10.72
N ARG A 266 -4.55 14.66 -9.72
CA ARG A 266 -4.69 15.04 -8.30
C ARG A 266 -3.90 16.28 -7.93
N ILE A 267 -2.64 16.39 -8.38
CA ILE A 267 -1.85 17.61 -8.11
C ILE A 267 -2.46 18.83 -8.81
N GLN A 268 -3.04 18.67 -9.98
CA GLN A 268 -3.77 19.76 -10.65
C GLN A 268 -5.02 20.16 -9.88
N ALA A 269 -5.73 19.21 -9.29
CA ALA A 269 -6.87 19.49 -8.42
C ALA A 269 -6.44 20.23 -7.14
N PHE A 270 -5.31 19.87 -6.54
CA PHE A 270 -4.69 20.61 -5.44
C PHE A 270 -4.37 22.03 -5.84
N PHE A 271 -3.69 22.26 -6.99
CA PHE A 271 -3.38 23.61 -7.46
C PHE A 271 -4.64 24.45 -7.70
N ALA A 272 -5.71 23.85 -8.23
CA ALA A 272 -6.99 24.54 -8.41
C ALA A 272 -7.64 24.89 -7.06
N TRP A 273 -7.53 24.01 -6.08
CA TRP A 273 -8.02 24.26 -4.72
C TRP A 273 -7.24 25.39 -4.04
N VAL A 274 -5.92 25.37 -4.13
CA VAL A 274 -5.06 26.46 -3.60
C VAL A 274 -5.40 27.81 -4.25
N ALA A 275 -5.59 27.81 -5.57
CA ALA A 275 -5.96 29.03 -6.32
C ALA A 275 -7.31 29.62 -5.88
N LYS A 276 -8.27 28.75 -5.51
CA LYS A 276 -9.57 29.20 -4.96
C LYS A 276 -9.41 29.95 -3.63
N TYR A 277 -8.38 29.62 -2.86
CA TYR A 277 -8.07 30.24 -1.58
C TYR A 277 -6.82 31.13 -1.65
N ASN A 278 -6.67 31.86 -2.79
CA ASN A 278 -5.53 32.75 -2.98
C ASN A 278 -5.51 33.94 -2.01
N ASP A 279 -6.63 34.32 -1.45
CA ASP A 279 -6.74 35.31 -0.37
C ASP A 279 -6.11 34.84 0.97
N VAL A 280 -5.97 33.53 1.16
CA VAL A 280 -5.31 32.91 2.33
C VAL A 280 -3.84 32.62 2.04
N TYR A 281 -3.57 31.92 0.93
CA TYR A 281 -2.23 31.38 0.67
C TYR A 281 -1.33 32.28 -0.20
N HIS A 282 -1.90 33.20 -0.97
CA HIS A 282 -1.20 34.12 -1.88
C HIS A 282 -0.30 33.42 -2.92
N LEU A 283 -0.61 32.17 -3.27
CA LEU A 283 0.18 31.31 -4.16
C LEU A 283 -0.23 31.43 -5.65
N GLY A 284 -1.20 32.26 -5.96
CA GLY A 284 -1.70 32.51 -7.30
C GLY A 284 -3.22 32.30 -7.43
N SER A 285 -3.85 33.11 -8.24
CA SER A 285 -5.32 33.09 -8.46
C SER A 285 -5.79 32.08 -9.52
N THR A 286 -4.87 31.35 -10.14
CA THR A 286 -5.15 30.28 -11.11
C THR A 286 -4.29 29.06 -10.84
N ALA A 287 -4.81 27.85 -11.13
CA ALA A 287 -4.06 26.60 -10.99
C ALA A 287 -2.70 26.63 -11.71
N GLN A 288 -2.62 27.30 -12.87
CA GLN A 288 -1.37 27.46 -13.61
C GLN A 288 -0.34 28.33 -12.88
N GLN A 289 -0.80 29.41 -12.20
CA GLN A 289 0.10 30.24 -11.39
C GLN A 289 0.62 29.45 -10.20
N VAL A 290 -0.26 28.75 -9.46
CA VAL A 290 0.12 27.89 -8.33
C VAL A 290 1.11 26.81 -8.79
N SER A 291 0.82 26.14 -9.90
CA SER A 291 1.74 25.14 -10.48
C SER A 291 3.12 25.71 -10.79
N ARG A 292 3.21 26.88 -11.44
CA ARG A 292 4.50 27.54 -11.71
C ARG A 292 5.26 27.84 -10.41
N ASN A 293 4.58 28.35 -9.41
CA ASN A 293 5.17 28.67 -8.11
C ASN A 293 5.63 27.40 -7.38
N TRP A 294 4.89 26.29 -7.50
CA TRP A 294 5.28 25.01 -6.93
C TRP A 294 6.57 24.46 -7.55
N TYR A 295 6.69 24.46 -8.89
CA TYR A 295 7.92 24.05 -9.58
C TYR A 295 9.06 25.04 -9.36
N GLN A 296 8.78 26.33 -9.16
CA GLN A 296 9.79 27.33 -8.77
C GLN A 296 10.36 26.99 -7.38
N ALA A 297 9.51 26.69 -6.39
CA ALA A 297 9.95 26.30 -5.06
C ALA A 297 10.80 25.02 -5.10
N ARG A 298 10.36 23.99 -5.85
CA ARG A 298 11.14 22.76 -6.10
C ARG A 298 12.53 23.06 -6.67
N ASN A 299 12.61 23.97 -7.66
CA ASN A 299 13.89 24.35 -8.28
C ASN A 299 14.78 25.18 -7.33
N GLN A 300 14.19 25.99 -6.44
CA GLN A 300 14.94 26.68 -5.39
C GLN A 300 15.56 25.68 -4.42
N LEU A 301 14.84 24.64 -4.01
CA LEU A 301 15.36 23.56 -3.16
C LEU A 301 16.49 22.76 -3.82
N LYS A 302 16.49 22.64 -5.14
CA LYS A 302 17.60 22.03 -5.87
C LYS A 302 18.89 22.85 -5.75
N ALA A 303 18.79 24.18 -5.78
CA ALA A 303 19.93 25.08 -5.64
C ALA A 303 20.33 25.32 -4.18
N HIS A 304 19.34 25.37 -3.29
CA HIS A 304 19.47 25.71 -1.87
C HIS A 304 18.60 24.78 -1.03
N PRO A 305 19.04 23.52 -0.78
CA PRO A 305 18.31 22.59 0.05
C PRO A 305 18.11 23.12 1.48
N VAL A 306 16.98 22.81 2.11
CA VAL A 306 16.77 23.13 3.53
C VAL A 306 17.72 22.30 4.37
N PRO A 307 18.53 22.94 5.24
CA PRO A 307 19.45 22.19 6.10
C PRO A 307 18.69 21.49 7.25
N GLY A 308 19.13 20.28 7.59
CA GLY A 308 18.71 19.58 8.80
C GLY A 308 19.49 20.04 10.04
N PRO A 309 19.16 19.48 11.21
CA PRO A 309 19.80 19.85 12.50
C PRO A 309 21.32 19.70 12.51
N SER A 310 21.87 18.82 11.71
CA SER A 310 23.32 18.57 11.58
C SER A 310 24.01 19.41 10.49
N GLY A 311 23.27 20.37 9.88
CA GLY A 311 23.77 21.16 8.75
C GLY A 311 23.83 20.42 7.40
N GLN A 312 23.51 19.11 7.38
CA GLN A 312 23.37 18.36 6.12
C GLN A 312 22.02 18.70 5.47
N PRO A 313 21.88 18.60 4.14
CA PRO A 313 20.60 18.77 3.47
C PRO A 313 19.53 17.88 4.08
N LEU A 314 18.35 18.41 4.35
CA LEU A 314 17.18 17.70 4.86
C LEU A 314 16.09 17.62 3.81
N ILE A 315 15.81 18.73 3.13
CA ILE A 315 14.80 18.79 2.08
C ILE A 315 15.43 19.37 0.83
N GLY A 316 15.52 18.57 -0.19
CA GLY A 316 15.84 18.90 -1.56
C GLY A 316 14.60 18.76 -2.46
N PRO A 317 14.79 18.68 -3.79
CA PRO A 317 13.69 18.52 -4.73
C PRO A 317 12.93 17.20 -4.55
N ASP A 318 13.60 16.10 -4.20
CA ASP A 318 12.96 14.79 -4.01
C ASP A 318 12.08 14.79 -2.76
N GLU A 319 12.61 15.32 -1.65
CA GLU A 319 11.86 15.41 -0.39
C GLU A 319 10.66 16.36 -0.53
N TRP A 320 10.75 17.36 -1.42
CA TRP A 320 9.60 18.19 -1.80
C TRP A 320 8.54 17.36 -2.54
N ASP A 321 8.95 16.59 -3.56
CA ASP A 321 8.04 15.73 -4.31
C ASP A 321 7.38 14.71 -3.38
N ASP A 322 8.16 13.99 -2.56
CA ASP A 322 7.66 13.03 -1.55
C ASP A 322 6.66 13.67 -0.57
N THR A 323 6.91 14.91 -0.12
CA THR A 323 6.02 15.62 0.81
C THR A 323 4.66 15.91 0.19
N PHE A 324 4.61 16.26 -1.09
CA PHE A 324 3.37 16.61 -1.76
C PHE A 324 2.60 15.42 -2.33
N LEU A 325 3.22 14.24 -2.41
CA LEU A 325 2.60 13.03 -2.93
C LEU A 325 1.36 12.61 -2.14
N ILE A 326 1.39 12.77 -0.80
CA ILE A 326 0.26 12.43 0.08
C ILE A 326 -1.02 13.20 -0.27
N GLY A 327 -0.90 14.45 -0.76
CA GLY A 327 -2.04 15.24 -1.26
C GLY A 327 -2.71 14.66 -2.49
N GLY A 328 -2.04 13.74 -3.20
CA GLY A 328 -2.63 12.93 -4.25
C GLY A 328 -3.48 11.77 -3.70
N TYR A 329 -3.11 11.26 -2.53
CA TYR A 329 -3.85 10.20 -1.83
C TYR A 329 -5.07 10.73 -1.09
N ASP A 330 -4.97 11.88 -0.40
CA ASP A 330 -6.08 12.41 0.38
C ASP A 330 -6.11 13.95 0.38
N ASN A 331 -7.31 14.51 0.13
CA ASN A 331 -7.56 15.94 0.17
C ASN A 331 -7.40 16.54 1.57
N GLY A 332 -7.54 15.75 2.62
CA GLY A 332 -7.39 16.19 4.01
C GLY A 332 -6.04 16.83 4.29
N TYR A 333 -4.99 16.44 3.57
CA TYR A 333 -3.64 17.00 3.69
C TYR A 333 -3.46 18.35 3.00
N TRP A 334 -4.36 18.75 2.08
CA TRP A 334 -4.20 19.95 1.27
C TRP A 334 -3.99 21.24 2.08
N PRO A 335 -4.70 21.50 3.19
CA PRO A 335 -4.49 22.71 3.97
C PRO A 335 -3.06 22.81 4.55
N GLY A 336 -2.55 21.74 5.14
CA GLY A 336 -1.20 21.70 5.71
C GLY A 336 -0.12 21.86 4.63
N LEU A 337 -0.27 21.16 3.50
CA LEU A 337 0.65 21.26 2.36
C LEU A 337 0.65 22.68 1.76
N ALA A 338 -0.52 23.31 1.63
CA ALA A 338 -0.62 24.68 1.10
C ALA A 338 -0.01 25.70 2.05
N SER A 339 -0.19 25.55 3.36
CA SER A 339 0.44 26.41 4.38
C SER A 339 1.97 26.28 4.33
N ALA A 340 2.51 25.07 4.31
CA ALA A 340 3.94 24.82 4.21
C ALA A 340 4.54 25.39 2.91
N PHE A 341 3.82 25.24 1.81
CA PHE A 341 4.21 25.82 0.51
C PHE A 341 4.24 27.36 0.54
N ALA A 342 3.20 28.00 1.08
CA ALA A 342 3.11 29.45 1.19
C ALA A 342 4.21 30.01 2.11
N ALA A 343 4.40 29.41 3.29
CA ALA A 343 5.43 29.82 4.25
C ALA A 343 6.84 29.74 3.64
N TYR A 344 7.14 28.66 2.90
CA TYR A 344 8.43 28.50 2.24
C TYR A 344 8.63 29.53 1.11
N LEU A 345 7.65 29.71 0.24
CA LEU A 345 7.79 30.55 -0.94
C LEU A 345 7.87 32.05 -0.60
N HIS A 346 7.08 32.52 0.37
CA HIS A 346 6.98 33.96 0.68
C HIS A 346 7.95 34.43 1.75
N GLY A 347 8.25 33.61 2.73
CA GLY A 347 9.06 34.00 3.88
C GLY A 347 10.38 33.25 4.03
N GLY A 348 10.64 32.25 3.21
CA GLY A 348 11.75 31.31 3.40
C GLY A 348 11.61 30.51 4.69
N ALA A 349 10.43 30.54 5.33
CA ALA A 349 10.17 29.79 6.55
C ALA A 349 10.05 28.30 6.22
N THR A 350 10.87 27.47 6.87
CA THR A 350 11.02 26.05 6.55
C THR A 350 10.43 25.12 7.57
N SER A 351 10.00 25.63 8.75
CA SER A 351 9.53 24.80 9.87
C SER A 351 8.31 23.96 9.51
N GLU A 352 7.32 24.55 8.84
CA GLU A 352 6.10 23.84 8.42
C GLU A 352 6.42 22.80 7.33
N LEU A 353 7.29 23.15 6.37
CA LEU A 353 7.73 22.20 5.35
C LEU A 353 8.48 21.01 5.96
N VAL A 354 9.37 21.29 6.92
CA VAL A 354 10.08 20.22 7.67
C VAL A 354 9.10 19.33 8.42
N THR A 355 8.08 19.93 9.05
CA THR A 355 7.05 19.18 9.77
C THR A 355 6.25 18.29 8.83
N GLN A 356 5.78 18.82 7.68
CA GLN A 356 5.05 18.04 6.70
C GLN A 356 5.92 16.90 6.13
N TYR A 357 7.18 17.19 5.77
CA TYR A 357 8.10 16.16 5.30
C TYR A 357 8.32 15.05 6.35
N GLN A 358 8.53 15.41 7.61
CA GLN A 358 8.76 14.43 8.68
C GLN A 358 7.53 13.56 8.96
N GLN A 359 6.33 14.09 8.76
CA GLN A 359 5.08 13.37 8.98
C GLN A 359 4.67 12.52 7.79
N GLU A 360 4.83 13.04 6.56
CA GLU A 360 4.20 12.49 5.37
C GLU A 360 5.19 12.09 4.26
N GLY A 361 6.36 12.73 4.19
CA GLY A 361 7.33 12.53 3.10
C GLY A 361 8.45 11.53 3.41
N VAL A 362 8.63 11.14 4.68
CA VAL A 362 9.69 10.20 5.06
C VAL A 362 9.31 8.78 4.68
N GLN A 363 10.09 8.19 3.78
CA GLN A 363 9.88 6.83 3.30
C GLN A 363 10.37 5.77 4.30
N ASN A 364 9.57 4.71 4.47
CA ASN A 364 9.92 3.56 5.30
C ASN A 364 10.67 2.51 4.47
N GLU A 365 11.93 2.24 4.81
CA GLU A 365 12.77 1.31 4.05
C GLU A 365 12.28 -0.14 4.13
N ASN A 366 11.69 -0.59 5.25
CA ASN A 366 11.09 -1.92 5.33
C ASN A 366 9.92 -2.06 4.35
N GLU A 367 9.03 -1.07 4.31
CA GLU A 367 7.92 -1.04 3.37
C GLU A 367 8.42 -1.05 1.93
N PHE A 368 9.40 -0.22 1.60
CA PHE A 368 10.03 -0.16 0.28
C PHE A 368 10.71 -1.48 -0.12
N ALA A 369 11.40 -2.15 0.82
CA ALA A 369 12.03 -3.44 0.59
C ALA A 369 11.00 -4.51 0.24
N VAL A 370 9.89 -4.57 0.99
CA VAL A 370 8.80 -5.52 0.74
C VAL A 370 8.03 -5.16 -0.53
N TYR A 371 7.76 -3.87 -0.76
CA TYR A 371 7.14 -3.38 -1.99
C TYR A 371 7.88 -3.90 -3.22
N ASN A 372 9.18 -3.62 -3.32
CA ASN A 372 9.99 -4.11 -4.44
C ASN A 372 10.08 -5.64 -4.48
N ALA A 373 10.20 -6.30 -3.32
CA ALA A 373 10.28 -7.76 -3.29
C ALA A 373 9.02 -8.42 -3.85
N VAL A 374 7.83 -7.89 -3.55
CA VAL A 374 6.54 -8.41 -4.04
C VAL A 374 6.34 -8.06 -5.50
N GLU A 375 6.39 -6.80 -5.86
CA GLU A 375 6.05 -6.37 -7.22
C GLU A 375 7.03 -6.89 -8.26
N CYS A 376 8.33 -6.88 -7.95
CA CYS A 376 9.35 -7.41 -8.86
C CYS A 376 9.31 -8.94 -8.99
N SER A 377 8.67 -9.66 -8.04
CA SER A 377 8.57 -11.14 -8.05
C SER A 377 7.23 -11.66 -8.55
N ASP A 378 6.15 -10.87 -8.43
CA ASP A 378 4.81 -11.26 -8.89
C ASP A 378 4.71 -11.41 -10.40
N VAL A 379 5.48 -10.63 -11.15
CA VAL A 379 5.48 -10.62 -12.62
C VAL A 379 6.84 -10.13 -13.16
N ASN A 380 7.15 -10.49 -14.40
CA ASN A 380 8.33 -9.96 -15.08
C ASN A 380 8.16 -8.49 -15.44
N TRP A 381 9.07 -7.66 -14.94
CA TRP A 381 9.23 -6.27 -15.36
C TRP A 381 10.20 -6.14 -16.56
N PRO A 382 10.11 -5.07 -17.37
CA PRO A 382 11.08 -4.79 -18.41
C PRO A 382 12.51 -4.75 -17.85
N ARG A 383 13.44 -5.47 -18.47
CA ARG A 383 14.86 -5.52 -18.03
C ARG A 383 15.75 -4.52 -18.75
N SER A 384 15.27 -3.93 -19.84
CA SER A 384 15.98 -2.90 -20.59
C SER A 384 15.68 -1.53 -20.01
N TRP A 385 16.70 -0.83 -19.51
CA TRP A 385 16.54 0.55 -19.05
C TRP A 385 16.03 1.48 -20.16
N ALA A 386 16.39 1.23 -21.42
CA ALA A 386 15.87 2.02 -22.55
C ALA A 386 14.33 1.98 -22.62
N THR A 387 13.71 0.86 -22.25
CA THR A 387 12.23 0.74 -22.17
C THR A 387 11.68 1.64 -21.08
N TRP A 388 12.27 1.62 -19.89
CA TRP A 388 11.90 2.49 -18.76
C TRP A 388 12.03 3.97 -19.14
N ASN A 389 13.21 4.38 -19.57
CA ASN A 389 13.48 5.76 -19.96
C ASN A 389 12.51 6.27 -21.02
N SER A 390 12.24 5.46 -22.07
CA SER A 390 11.30 5.83 -23.14
C SER A 390 9.87 6.00 -22.60
N ALA A 391 9.40 5.10 -21.76
CA ALA A 391 8.05 5.15 -21.15
C ALA A 391 7.94 6.38 -20.23
N THR A 392 8.88 6.56 -19.30
CA THR A 392 8.91 7.70 -18.37
C THR A 392 8.92 9.02 -19.10
N ARG A 393 9.81 9.20 -20.10
CA ARG A 393 9.86 10.45 -20.89
C ARG A 393 8.58 10.71 -21.67
N LYS A 394 7.88 9.68 -22.09
CA LYS A 394 6.57 9.83 -22.74
C LYS A 394 5.54 10.34 -21.75
N VAL A 395 5.44 9.73 -20.57
CA VAL A 395 4.52 10.13 -19.49
C VAL A 395 4.85 11.54 -19.01
N TYR A 396 6.12 11.82 -18.73
CA TYR A 396 6.60 13.11 -18.21
C TYR A 396 6.20 14.33 -19.04
N LYS A 397 5.99 14.16 -20.35
CA LYS A 397 5.52 15.26 -21.22
C LYS A 397 4.15 15.80 -20.84
N THR A 398 3.30 15.00 -20.26
CA THR A 398 1.91 15.36 -19.95
C THR A 398 1.54 15.15 -18.49
N ALA A 399 2.31 14.33 -17.77
CA ALA A 399 2.15 14.01 -16.36
C ALA A 399 3.50 14.08 -15.62
N PRO A 400 4.08 15.30 -15.48
CA PRO A 400 5.43 15.46 -14.92
C PRO A 400 5.51 15.27 -13.41
N PHE A 401 4.41 15.29 -12.66
CA PHE A 401 4.43 15.35 -11.20
C PHE A 401 5.15 14.13 -10.59
N GLU A 402 4.74 12.93 -10.97
CA GLU A 402 5.21 11.69 -10.35
C GLU A 402 6.06 10.81 -11.29
N ALA A 403 6.04 11.05 -12.60
CA ALA A 403 6.61 10.13 -13.60
C ALA A 403 8.06 9.69 -13.32
N TRP A 404 8.93 10.56 -12.87
CA TRP A 404 10.30 10.20 -12.52
C TRP A 404 10.42 9.62 -11.12
N ASP A 405 9.66 10.11 -10.14
CA ASP A 405 9.61 9.57 -8.79
C ASP A 405 9.16 8.11 -8.82
N ASN A 406 7.98 7.83 -9.37
CA ASN A 406 7.42 6.49 -9.52
C ASN A 406 8.35 5.56 -10.33
N THR A 407 9.00 6.09 -11.37
CA THR A 407 10.02 5.34 -12.13
C THR A 407 11.16 4.90 -11.23
N TRP A 408 11.73 5.77 -10.39
CA TRP A 408 12.85 5.41 -9.53
C TRP A 408 12.43 4.55 -8.34
N PHE A 409 11.21 4.74 -7.85
CA PHE A 409 10.64 3.89 -6.80
C PHE A 409 10.57 2.43 -7.25
N ASN A 410 10.27 2.18 -8.52
CA ASN A 410 10.15 0.86 -9.11
C ASN A 410 11.42 0.36 -9.80
N ALA A 411 12.43 1.21 -10.03
CA ALA A 411 13.59 0.91 -10.88
C ALA A 411 14.40 -0.31 -10.47
N ALA A 412 14.38 -0.70 -9.19
CA ALA A 412 15.02 -1.92 -8.71
C ALA A 412 14.49 -3.18 -9.45
N CYS A 413 13.22 -3.16 -9.91
CA CYS A 413 12.62 -4.27 -10.66
C CYS A 413 13.32 -4.55 -12.00
N ALA A 414 13.91 -3.53 -12.64
CA ALA A 414 14.72 -3.74 -13.84
C ALA A 414 15.95 -4.62 -13.60
N PHE A 415 16.45 -4.66 -12.35
CA PHE A 415 17.67 -5.35 -11.94
C PHE A 415 17.40 -6.47 -10.92
N TRP A 416 16.15 -6.75 -10.62
CA TRP A 416 15.76 -7.68 -9.56
C TRP A 416 16.28 -9.10 -9.82
N PRO A 417 16.82 -9.78 -8.79
CA PRO A 417 17.48 -11.08 -8.97
C PRO A 417 16.52 -12.23 -9.24
N VAL A 418 15.25 -12.08 -8.90
CA VAL A 418 14.21 -13.08 -9.15
C VAL A 418 13.50 -12.74 -10.45
N LYS A 419 13.17 -13.76 -11.22
CA LYS A 419 12.36 -13.63 -12.43
C LYS A 419 10.96 -14.11 -12.12
N GLY A 420 10.00 -13.18 -12.08
CA GLY A 420 8.60 -13.50 -11.94
C GLY A 420 8.02 -14.22 -13.16
N PRO A 421 6.76 -14.66 -13.11
CA PRO A 421 6.06 -15.21 -14.28
C PRO A 421 5.93 -14.17 -15.40
N ALA A 422 5.84 -14.65 -16.64
CA ALA A 422 5.74 -13.78 -17.83
C ALA A 422 4.44 -12.96 -17.89
N LYS A 423 3.40 -13.40 -17.18
CA LYS A 423 2.09 -12.74 -17.09
C LYS A 423 1.62 -12.75 -15.66
N PRO A 424 0.85 -11.73 -15.23
CA PRO A 424 0.24 -11.73 -13.92
C PRO A 424 -0.70 -12.92 -13.74
N MET A 425 -1.01 -13.24 -12.49
CA MET A 425 -2.00 -14.26 -12.18
C MET A 425 -3.35 -13.89 -12.76
N GLN A 426 -3.96 -14.80 -13.50
CA GLN A 426 -5.31 -14.59 -14.01
C GLN A 426 -6.32 -14.61 -12.87
N ILE A 427 -6.88 -13.47 -12.55
CA ILE A 427 -7.97 -13.35 -11.58
C ILE A 427 -9.27 -13.82 -12.23
N LYS A 428 -10.01 -14.66 -11.50
CA LYS A 428 -11.30 -15.18 -11.97
C LYS A 428 -12.24 -15.52 -10.81
N GLY A 429 -13.49 -15.18 -10.97
CA GLY A 429 -14.57 -15.66 -10.11
C GLY A 429 -14.91 -17.13 -10.39
N SER A 430 -15.55 -17.79 -9.44
CA SER A 430 -16.10 -19.14 -9.56
C SER A 430 -17.47 -19.24 -8.90
N ALA A 431 -18.21 -20.33 -9.18
CA ALA A 431 -19.54 -20.55 -8.62
C ALA A 431 -19.59 -20.62 -7.08
N GLY A 432 -18.47 -21.02 -6.44
CA GLY A 432 -18.36 -21.08 -4.97
C GLY A 432 -18.00 -19.77 -4.28
N LEU A 433 -17.69 -18.72 -5.05
CA LEU A 433 -17.30 -17.42 -4.52
C LEU A 433 -18.57 -16.62 -4.16
N PRO A 434 -18.71 -16.14 -2.90
CA PRO A 434 -19.82 -15.27 -2.52
C PRO A 434 -19.71 -13.91 -3.21
N GLY A 435 -20.74 -13.10 -3.08
CA GLY A 435 -20.71 -11.73 -3.57
C GLY A 435 -19.67 -10.89 -2.82
N ILE A 436 -18.95 -10.04 -3.55
CA ILE A 436 -17.88 -9.17 -3.05
C ILE A 436 -18.37 -7.73 -3.09
N LEU A 437 -18.12 -6.94 -2.04
CA LEU A 437 -18.34 -5.50 -2.05
C LEU A 437 -17.05 -4.79 -2.52
N MET A 438 -17.16 -3.96 -3.55
CA MET A 438 -16.10 -3.07 -4.01
C MET A 438 -16.49 -1.62 -3.71
N LEU A 439 -15.55 -0.83 -3.21
CA LEU A 439 -15.70 0.59 -2.95
C LEU A 439 -14.65 1.34 -3.76
N GLN A 440 -15.04 2.39 -4.51
CA GLN A 440 -14.10 3.03 -5.43
C GLN A 440 -14.41 4.50 -5.68
N GLY A 441 -13.39 5.35 -5.56
CA GLY A 441 -13.42 6.73 -6.02
C GLY A 441 -13.14 6.84 -7.53
N THR A 442 -13.86 7.72 -8.24
CA THR A 442 -13.63 7.87 -9.70
C THR A 442 -12.35 8.62 -10.06
N LEU A 443 -11.75 9.33 -9.09
CA LEU A 443 -10.52 10.11 -9.24
C LEU A 443 -9.40 9.61 -8.30
N ASP A 444 -9.54 8.40 -7.77
CA ASP A 444 -8.49 7.73 -7.00
C ASP A 444 -7.25 7.54 -7.90
N ALA A 445 -6.10 8.09 -7.47
CA ALA A 445 -4.89 8.07 -8.27
C ALA A 445 -4.05 6.80 -8.02
N ALA A 446 -4.01 6.32 -6.79
CA ALA A 446 -3.20 5.15 -6.45
C ALA A 446 -3.78 3.85 -7.02
N THR A 447 -5.12 3.79 -7.15
CA THR A 447 -5.83 2.68 -7.81
C THR A 447 -6.86 3.23 -8.79
N PRO A 448 -6.43 3.59 -10.01
CA PRO A 448 -7.29 4.25 -10.99
C PRO A 448 -8.58 3.48 -11.27
N TYR A 449 -9.70 4.19 -11.40
CA TYR A 449 -11.04 3.64 -11.57
C TYR A 449 -11.17 2.60 -12.69
N ALA A 450 -10.40 2.74 -13.76
CA ALA A 450 -10.37 1.76 -14.87
C ALA A 450 -9.89 0.37 -14.39
N GLY A 451 -8.96 0.33 -13.44
CA GLY A 451 -8.48 -0.89 -12.80
C GLY A 451 -9.59 -1.58 -11.99
N ALA A 452 -10.34 -0.82 -11.19
CA ALA A 452 -11.49 -1.36 -10.44
C ALA A 452 -12.57 -1.95 -11.36
N LEU A 453 -12.84 -1.31 -12.49
CA LEU A 453 -13.75 -1.86 -13.51
C LEU A 453 -13.22 -3.17 -14.12
N ALA A 454 -11.89 -3.29 -14.30
CA ALA A 454 -11.27 -4.53 -14.77
C ALA A 454 -11.37 -5.65 -13.72
N ALA A 455 -11.16 -5.32 -12.44
CA ALA A 455 -11.34 -6.27 -11.33
C ALA A 455 -12.80 -6.75 -11.21
N HIS A 456 -13.77 -5.84 -11.34
CA HIS A 456 -15.19 -6.21 -11.37
C HIS A 456 -15.51 -7.19 -12.51
N ARG A 457 -14.98 -6.95 -13.71
CA ARG A 457 -15.15 -7.91 -14.84
C ARG A 457 -14.54 -9.28 -14.55
N ALA A 458 -13.40 -9.31 -13.85
CA ALA A 458 -12.74 -10.57 -13.46
C ALA A 458 -13.50 -11.32 -12.35
N LEU A 459 -14.22 -10.59 -11.50
CA LEU A 459 -14.99 -11.09 -10.36
C LEU A 459 -16.48 -10.74 -10.51
N PRO A 460 -17.25 -11.42 -11.38
CA PRO A 460 -18.62 -11.01 -11.73
C PRO A 460 -19.63 -11.06 -10.56
N SER A 461 -19.31 -11.79 -9.48
CA SER A 461 -20.10 -11.78 -8.24
C SER A 461 -19.95 -10.48 -7.43
N SER A 462 -19.01 -9.61 -7.78
CA SER A 462 -18.81 -8.34 -7.09
C SER A 462 -19.93 -7.32 -7.39
N ARG A 463 -20.09 -6.36 -6.47
CA ARG A 463 -20.96 -5.20 -6.63
C ARG A 463 -20.19 -3.97 -6.18
N MET A 464 -20.18 -2.94 -7.03
CA MET A 464 -19.37 -1.75 -6.79
C MET A 464 -20.22 -0.57 -6.35
N VAL A 465 -19.83 0.05 -5.24
CA VAL A 465 -20.28 1.38 -4.81
C VAL A 465 -19.23 2.39 -5.26
N VAL A 466 -19.64 3.38 -6.04
CA VAL A 466 -18.74 4.39 -6.61
C VAL A 466 -18.96 5.74 -5.94
N VAL A 467 -17.89 6.36 -5.47
CA VAL A 467 -17.87 7.76 -5.04
C VAL A 467 -17.56 8.62 -6.27
N LYS A 468 -18.59 9.25 -6.82
CA LYS A 468 -18.44 10.08 -8.02
C LYS A 468 -17.70 11.38 -7.69
N GLY A 469 -16.57 11.62 -8.34
CA GLY A 469 -15.68 12.74 -8.05
C GLY A 469 -14.79 12.50 -6.82
N GLY A 470 -14.88 11.34 -6.18
CA GLY A 470 -13.99 10.94 -5.07
C GLY A 470 -12.57 10.76 -5.56
N GLY A 471 -11.65 11.51 -4.96
CA GLY A 471 -10.23 11.47 -5.28
C GLY A 471 -9.34 10.97 -4.14
N ASN A 472 -9.92 10.75 -2.96
CA ASN A 472 -9.21 10.14 -1.87
C ASN A 472 -8.98 8.65 -2.13
N HIS A 473 -7.87 8.13 -1.65
CA HIS A 473 -7.53 6.72 -1.68
C HIS A 473 -8.02 6.07 -0.38
N GLY A 474 -8.87 5.03 -0.50
CA GLY A 474 -9.68 4.55 0.63
C GLY A 474 -10.98 5.35 0.77
N GLN A 475 -12.11 4.70 0.46
CA GLN A 475 -13.42 5.38 0.45
C GLN A 475 -14.19 5.20 1.74
N SER A 476 -13.94 4.12 2.47
CA SER A 476 -14.63 3.78 3.72
C SER A 476 -13.78 4.07 4.94
N LEU A 477 -14.44 4.26 6.07
CA LEU A 477 -13.84 4.48 7.40
C LEU A 477 -12.89 5.68 7.46
N ALA A 478 -13.02 6.64 6.53
CA ALA A 478 -12.25 7.87 6.50
C ALA A 478 -12.73 8.86 7.58
N ASP A 479 -11.90 9.84 7.88
CA ASP A 479 -12.24 10.98 8.72
C ASP A 479 -12.12 12.29 7.89
N PRO A 480 -13.22 13.04 7.68
CA PRO A 480 -14.60 12.75 8.11
C PRO A 480 -15.22 11.55 7.38
N PRO A 481 -16.18 10.84 8.03
CA PRO A 481 -16.76 9.64 7.44
C PRO A 481 -17.76 9.95 6.31
N ASN A 482 -17.67 9.18 5.21
CA ASN A 482 -18.72 9.17 4.19
C ASN A 482 -19.83 8.20 4.62
N SER A 483 -20.90 8.73 5.20
CA SER A 483 -22.02 7.94 5.73
C SER A 483 -22.70 7.05 4.67
N CYS A 484 -22.73 7.48 3.41
CA CYS A 484 -23.26 6.67 2.31
C CYS A 484 -22.42 5.42 2.07
N VAL A 485 -21.11 5.57 1.97
CA VAL A 485 -20.15 4.46 1.76
C VAL A 485 -20.17 3.54 2.96
N ASN A 486 -20.04 4.09 4.18
CA ASN A 486 -20.03 3.31 5.42
C ASN A 486 -21.37 2.60 5.66
N GLY A 487 -22.49 3.15 5.18
CA GLY A 487 -23.79 2.48 5.22
C GLY A 487 -23.84 1.21 4.35
N TYR A 488 -23.24 1.21 3.16
CA TYR A 488 -23.10 0.00 2.35
C TYR A 488 -22.13 -1.01 2.97
N LEU A 489 -21.00 -0.54 3.48
CA LEU A 489 -20.00 -1.36 4.14
C LEU A 489 -20.60 -2.12 5.34
N ASN A 490 -21.20 -1.39 6.29
CA ASN A 490 -21.76 -1.97 7.51
C ASN A 490 -22.91 -2.93 7.19
N ARG A 491 -23.80 -2.58 6.26
CA ARG A 491 -24.90 -3.48 5.83
C ARG A 491 -24.37 -4.77 5.23
N TYR A 492 -23.35 -4.68 4.37
CA TYR A 492 -22.74 -5.87 3.78
C TYR A 492 -22.05 -6.74 4.82
N LEU A 493 -21.28 -6.14 5.72
CA LEU A 493 -20.60 -6.89 6.79
C LEU A 493 -21.61 -7.52 7.77
N ALA A 494 -22.70 -6.85 8.12
CA ALA A 494 -23.73 -7.39 9.01
C ALA A 494 -24.53 -8.54 8.38
N SER A 495 -24.96 -8.43 7.13
CA SER A 495 -25.95 -9.33 6.54
C SER A 495 -25.53 -10.01 5.23
N GLY A 496 -24.45 -9.58 4.60
CA GLY A 496 -24.07 -9.99 3.24
C GLY A 496 -24.86 -9.27 2.13
N ALA A 497 -25.72 -8.31 2.48
CA ALA A 497 -26.56 -7.59 1.50
C ALA A 497 -25.71 -6.65 0.64
N LEU A 498 -25.72 -6.90 -0.66
CA LEU A 498 -25.02 -6.11 -1.66
C LEU A 498 -25.97 -5.09 -2.31
N PRO A 499 -25.44 -3.97 -2.84
CA PRO A 499 -26.23 -3.06 -3.65
C PRO A 499 -26.80 -3.76 -4.90
N GLN A 500 -28.02 -3.40 -5.31
CA GLN A 500 -28.79 -4.12 -6.34
C GLN A 500 -28.87 -3.39 -7.70
N GLY A 501 -28.13 -2.29 -7.87
CA GLY A 501 -28.13 -1.54 -9.14
C GLY A 501 -27.62 -2.38 -10.32
N PRO A 502 -28.09 -2.09 -11.54
CA PRO A 502 -27.65 -2.80 -12.74
C PRO A 502 -26.24 -2.38 -13.16
N GLY A 503 -25.54 -3.29 -13.87
CA GLY A 503 -24.22 -3.02 -14.44
C GLY A 503 -23.05 -3.00 -13.44
N PRO A 504 -21.88 -2.51 -13.88
CA PRO A 504 -20.68 -2.51 -13.06
C PRO A 504 -20.77 -1.55 -11.85
N VAL A 505 -21.53 -0.45 -11.96
CA VAL A 505 -21.79 0.48 -10.86
C VAL A 505 -23.13 0.13 -10.24
N SER A 506 -23.10 -0.55 -9.10
CA SER A 506 -24.31 -1.03 -8.43
C SER A 506 -24.95 0.03 -7.52
N ALA A 507 -24.18 1.01 -7.07
CA ALA A 507 -24.63 2.19 -6.33
C ALA A 507 -23.64 3.34 -6.49
N THR A 508 -24.10 4.56 -6.23
CA THR A 508 -23.27 5.77 -6.25
C THR A 508 -23.45 6.54 -4.95
N CYS A 509 -22.36 6.96 -4.36
CA CYS A 509 -22.31 7.86 -3.21
C CYS A 509 -21.79 9.25 -3.63
N PRO A 510 -22.21 10.33 -2.97
CA PRO A 510 -21.62 11.64 -3.17
C PRO A 510 -20.19 11.68 -2.64
N ASN A 511 -19.32 12.49 -3.26
CA ASN A 511 -18.02 12.83 -2.68
C ASN A 511 -18.20 13.73 -1.46
N LEU A 512 -17.27 13.61 -0.52
CA LEU A 512 -17.16 14.58 0.57
C LEU A 512 -16.70 15.94 0.02
N PRO A 513 -17.09 17.06 0.64
CA PRO A 513 -16.54 18.37 0.29
C PRO A 513 -15.03 18.39 0.44
N ASN A 514 -14.34 19.13 -0.43
CA ASN A 514 -12.93 19.40 -0.20
C ASN A 514 -12.74 20.18 1.11
N PRO A 515 -11.59 20.04 1.80
CA PRO A 515 -11.33 20.78 3.02
C PRO A 515 -11.36 22.30 2.78
N THR A 516 -11.57 23.05 3.86
CA THR A 516 -11.35 24.50 3.88
C THR A 516 -9.95 24.77 4.46
N PRO A 517 -9.33 25.93 4.16
CA PRO A 517 -8.10 26.32 4.84
C PRO A 517 -8.24 26.22 6.35
N ALA A 518 -7.16 25.82 7.04
CA ALA A 518 -7.09 25.97 8.47
C ALA A 518 -7.17 27.47 8.83
N GLY A 519 -8.09 27.84 9.71
CA GLY A 519 -8.28 29.23 10.15
C GLY A 519 -7.12 29.74 10.99
#